data_bd569f82e79aabd4589fb48d80e5eebb
#
_entry.id   bd569f82e79aabd4589fb48d80e5eebb
#
_cell.length_a   1.000
_cell.length_b   1.000
_cell.length_c   1.000
_cell.angle_alpha   90.00
_cell.angle_beta   90.00
_cell.angle_gamma   90.00
#
_symmetry.space_group_name_H-M   'P 1'
#
loop_
_entity.id
_entity.type
_entity.pdbx_description
1 polymer ?
#
loop_
_entity_poly.entity_id
_entity_poly.type
_entity_poly.pdbx_seq_one_letter_code
_entity_poly.pdbx_strand_id
1 'polypeptide(L)'
;MNDLIALPEISHVLPMEVLAVFNNFFTAELTTLGKSGYPVTWPVLPVFWPEHQKFFIFTPAGLSQKTVNIRRDPHVSMLFSEPTGSDLERPLAVLVQGLAEAPDRMHTSISYLDPELLAVVTAQTRKLMRRQPAMKLYLFNPVSRYLMDWYFMRLMITVTPHRILWWQAGDFSRSPQIMEVDHVV
;
A
#
# COMPACT_ATOMS: atom_id res chain seq x y z
N MET A 1 -40.68 6.22 25.99
CA MET A 1 -39.86 7.07 25.13
C MET A 1 -38.57 6.30 24.97
N ASN A 2 -38.55 5.46 23.93
CA ASN A 2 -37.43 4.57 23.66
C ASN A 2 -36.45 5.29 22.73
N ASP A 3 -35.34 5.74 23.30
CA ASP A 3 -34.20 6.16 22.49
C ASP A 3 -33.54 4.90 21.92
N LEU A 4 -33.91 4.56 20.69
CA LEU A 4 -33.17 3.63 19.85
C LEU A 4 -31.83 4.28 19.56
N ILE A 5 -30.79 3.84 20.27
CA ILE A 5 -29.39 4.09 19.91
C ILE A 5 -29.21 3.50 18.50
N ALA A 6 -29.12 4.36 17.51
CA ALA A 6 -28.75 3.96 16.16
C ALA A 6 -27.38 3.30 16.24
N LEU A 7 -27.31 2.01 15.92
CA LEU A 7 -26.06 1.29 15.71
C LEU A 7 -25.32 2.00 14.56
N PRO A 8 -23.99 2.21 14.66
CA PRO A 8 -23.24 2.81 13.58
C PRO A 8 -23.40 1.96 12.32
N GLU A 9 -23.77 2.62 11.23
CA GLU A 9 -23.97 2.01 9.93
C GLU A 9 -22.72 1.22 9.50
N ILE A 10 -23.01 0.08 8.95
CA ILE A 10 -22.18 -0.98 8.41
C ILE A 10 -20.94 -0.38 7.72
N SER A 11 -19.80 -0.48 8.35
CA SER A 11 -18.49 -0.42 7.70
C SER A 11 -18.54 -1.40 6.52
N HIS A 12 -18.44 -0.90 5.29
CA HIS A 12 -18.41 -1.73 4.09
C HIS A 12 -17.22 -2.68 4.20
N VAL A 13 -17.51 -3.94 4.54
CA VAL A 13 -16.50 -4.99 4.65
C VAL A 13 -15.98 -5.27 3.24
N LEU A 14 -14.68 -5.06 3.04
CA LEU A 14 -14.02 -5.38 1.77
C LEU A 14 -14.29 -6.85 1.38
N PRO A 15 -14.60 -7.14 0.12
CA PRO A 15 -14.74 -8.51 -0.35
C PRO A 15 -13.49 -9.34 -0.04
N MET A 16 -13.68 -10.58 0.40
CA MET A 16 -12.55 -11.46 0.78
C MET A 16 -11.54 -11.66 -0.35
N GLU A 17 -12.01 -11.70 -1.59
CA GLU A 17 -11.16 -11.83 -2.78
C GLU A 17 -10.31 -10.58 -3.03
N VAL A 18 -10.82 -9.36 -2.73
CA VAL A 18 -10.05 -8.11 -2.78
C VAL A 18 -9.01 -8.08 -1.65
N LEU A 19 -9.40 -8.48 -0.44
CA LEU A 19 -8.46 -8.63 0.70
C LEU A 19 -7.36 -9.65 0.39
N ALA A 20 -7.68 -10.74 -0.31
CA ALA A 20 -6.68 -11.71 -0.73
C ALA A 20 -5.62 -11.07 -1.66
N VAL A 21 -6.02 -10.18 -2.58
CA VAL A 21 -5.07 -9.44 -3.42
C VAL A 21 -4.20 -8.53 -2.56
N PHE A 22 -4.77 -7.70 -1.68
CA PHE A 22 -4.03 -6.77 -0.83
C PHE A 22 -3.03 -7.47 0.10
N ASN A 23 -3.37 -8.67 0.57
CA ASN A 23 -2.51 -9.44 1.47
C ASN A 23 -1.46 -10.30 0.78
N ASN A 24 -1.60 -10.60 -0.51
CA ASN A 24 -0.72 -11.55 -1.19
C ASN A 24 0.06 -10.96 -2.35
N PHE A 25 -0.37 -9.87 -2.98
CA PHE A 25 0.44 -9.19 -3.97
C PHE A 25 1.60 -8.48 -3.29
N PHE A 26 2.81 -8.58 -3.88
CA PHE A 26 3.99 -7.92 -3.36
C PHE A 26 4.16 -6.53 -3.92
N THR A 27 3.72 -6.31 -5.16
CA THR A 27 3.90 -5.05 -5.88
C THR A 27 2.57 -4.50 -6.35
N ALA A 28 2.53 -3.17 -6.45
CA ALA A 28 1.47 -2.44 -7.11
C ALA A 28 2.09 -1.26 -7.87
N GLU A 29 1.40 -0.77 -8.87
CA GLU A 29 1.79 0.43 -9.61
C GLU A 29 1.10 1.65 -8.98
N LEU A 30 1.88 2.46 -8.24
CA LEU A 30 1.40 3.73 -7.68
C LEU A 30 1.55 4.84 -8.71
N THR A 31 0.46 5.46 -9.10
CA THR A 31 0.42 6.64 -9.98
C THR A 31 0.21 7.90 -9.17
N THR A 32 1.03 8.90 -9.42
CA THR A 32 0.99 10.26 -8.84
C THR A 32 0.99 11.29 -9.96
N LEU A 33 0.55 12.52 -9.70
CA LEU A 33 0.60 13.60 -10.69
C LEU A 33 1.94 14.34 -10.62
N GLY A 34 2.66 14.37 -11.73
CA GLY A 34 3.89 15.13 -11.91
C GLY A 34 3.65 16.66 -11.88
N LYS A 35 4.72 17.47 -11.75
CA LYS A 35 4.63 18.96 -11.74
C LYS A 35 3.95 19.53 -12.98
N SER A 36 4.09 18.85 -14.11
CA SER A 36 3.48 19.22 -15.39
C SER A 36 2.03 18.75 -15.56
N GLY A 37 1.43 18.11 -14.54
CA GLY A 37 0.10 17.52 -14.58
C GLY A 37 0.04 16.13 -15.23
N TYR A 38 1.13 15.63 -15.77
CA TYR A 38 1.16 14.27 -16.33
C TYR A 38 1.23 13.22 -15.20
N PRO A 39 0.50 12.10 -15.34
CA PRO A 39 0.61 10.98 -14.41
C PRO A 39 2.00 10.32 -14.53
N VAL A 40 2.57 9.97 -13.38
CA VAL A 40 3.85 9.26 -13.26
C VAL A 40 3.64 8.03 -12.39
N THR A 41 3.96 6.86 -12.92
CA THR A 41 3.73 5.57 -12.27
C THR A 41 5.03 4.96 -11.76
N TRP A 42 5.00 4.40 -10.56
CA TRP A 42 6.12 3.80 -9.86
C TRP A 42 5.74 2.42 -9.33
N PRO A 43 6.58 1.39 -9.49
CA PRO A 43 6.40 0.15 -8.76
C PRO A 43 6.65 0.41 -7.26
N VAL A 44 5.77 -0.08 -6.41
CA VAL A 44 5.84 0.05 -4.95
C VAL A 44 5.53 -1.28 -4.28
N LEU A 45 5.92 -1.39 -3.01
CA LEU A 45 5.62 -2.52 -2.13
C LEU A 45 4.62 -2.03 -1.06
N PRO A 46 3.32 -2.07 -1.34
CA PRO A 46 2.31 -1.60 -0.39
C PRO A 46 2.11 -2.62 0.73
N VAL A 47 1.87 -2.12 1.93
CA VAL A 47 1.44 -2.91 3.09
C VAL A 47 0.04 -2.47 3.44
N PHE A 48 -0.93 -3.37 3.38
CA PHE A 48 -2.30 -3.08 3.76
C PHE A 48 -2.48 -3.24 5.28
N TRP A 49 -3.09 -2.26 5.92
CA TRP A 49 -3.49 -2.29 7.33
C TRP A 49 -5.00 -2.42 7.43
N PRO A 50 -5.54 -3.63 7.68
CA PRO A 50 -6.97 -3.91 7.60
C PRO A 50 -7.81 -3.07 8.58
N GLU A 51 -7.34 -2.90 9.81
CA GLU A 51 -8.06 -2.21 10.90
C GLU A 51 -8.36 -0.75 10.56
N HIS A 52 -7.49 -0.12 9.78
CA HIS A 52 -7.63 1.27 9.33
C HIS A 52 -8.00 1.41 7.85
N GLN A 53 -8.10 0.29 7.13
CA GLN A 53 -8.35 0.25 5.68
C GLN A 53 -7.41 1.17 4.89
N LYS A 54 -6.13 1.25 5.28
CA LYS A 54 -5.10 2.11 4.68
C LYS A 54 -3.94 1.29 4.16
N PHE A 55 -3.21 1.87 3.21
CA PHE A 55 -1.95 1.30 2.75
C PHE A 55 -0.77 2.14 3.22
N PHE A 56 0.32 1.46 3.55
CA PHE A 56 1.60 2.07 3.86
C PHE A 56 2.63 1.66 2.81
N ILE A 57 3.42 2.64 2.36
CA ILE A 57 4.48 2.44 1.40
C ILE A 57 5.74 3.10 1.95
N PHE A 58 6.80 2.30 2.10
CA PHE A 58 8.10 2.80 2.54
C PHE A 58 8.98 3.01 1.31
N THR A 59 9.30 4.26 1.00
CA THR A 59 10.15 4.61 -0.14
C THR A 59 11.51 5.11 0.30
N PRO A 60 12.62 4.67 -0.33
CA PRO A 60 13.94 5.24 -0.07
C PRO A 60 13.94 6.75 -0.29
N ALA A 61 14.64 7.49 0.58
CA ALA A 61 14.75 8.95 0.49
C ALA A 61 15.32 9.40 -0.87
N GLY A 62 16.26 8.64 -1.45
CA GLY A 62 16.81 8.89 -2.79
C GLY A 62 15.81 8.71 -3.96
N LEU A 63 14.65 8.08 -3.72
CA LEU A 63 13.58 7.87 -4.70
C LEU A 63 12.31 8.65 -4.33
N SER A 64 12.47 9.87 -3.83
CA SER A 64 11.43 10.66 -3.18
C SER A 64 10.49 11.40 -4.14
N GLN A 65 10.68 11.32 -5.48
CA GLN A 65 9.86 12.09 -6.44
C GLN A 65 8.35 11.87 -6.23
N LYS A 66 7.93 10.63 -5.91
CA LYS A 66 6.53 10.33 -5.63
C LYS A 66 6.02 11.05 -4.38
N THR A 67 6.84 11.22 -3.34
CA THR A 67 6.45 11.97 -2.12
C THR A 67 6.31 13.46 -2.39
N VAL A 68 7.19 14.03 -3.23
CA VAL A 68 7.09 15.42 -3.67
C VAL A 68 5.82 15.65 -4.49
N ASN A 69 5.48 14.71 -5.37
CA ASN A 69 4.25 14.77 -6.14
C ASN A 69 3.02 14.74 -5.23
N ILE A 70 2.96 13.80 -4.28
CA ILE A 70 1.86 13.61 -3.32
C ILE A 70 1.65 14.86 -2.45
N ARG A 71 2.73 15.49 -1.97
CA ARG A 71 2.63 16.73 -1.17
C ARG A 71 2.03 17.89 -1.96
N ARG A 72 2.20 17.91 -3.29
CA ARG A 72 1.61 18.91 -4.16
C ARG A 72 0.17 18.58 -4.54
N ASP A 73 -0.09 17.32 -4.85
CA ASP A 73 -1.40 16.80 -5.22
C ASP A 73 -1.56 15.42 -4.59
N PRO A 74 -2.46 15.29 -3.60
CA PRO A 74 -2.62 14.04 -2.85
C PRO A 74 -3.36 12.94 -3.62
N HIS A 75 -3.98 13.25 -4.76
CA HIS A 75 -4.73 12.24 -5.52
C HIS A 75 -3.79 11.20 -6.11
N VAL A 76 -4.09 9.95 -5.82
CA VAL A 76 -3.32 8.80 -6.30
C VAL A 76 -4.22 7.69 -6.79
N SER A 77 -3.65 6.85 -7.64
CA SER A 77 -4.21 5.53 -7.92
C SER A 77 -3.14 4.46 -7.74
N MET A 78 -3.56 3.27 -7.31
CA MET A 78 -2.67 2.14 -7.09
C MET A 78 -3.30 0.88 -7.71
N LEU A 79 -2.62 0.31 -8.72
CA LEU A 79 -3.09 -0.86 -9.45
C LEU A 79 -2.34 -2.11 -8.98
N PHE A 80 -3.08 -3.12 -8.60
CA PHE A 80 -2.62 -4.48 -8.32
C PHE A 80 -2.97 -5.35 -9.52
N SER A 81 -2.03 -5.54 -10.44
CA SER A 81 -2.22 -6.30 -11.68
C SER A 81 -1.19 -7.43 -11.85
N GLU A 82 -0.09 -7.40 -11.11
CA GLU A 82 1.02 -8.35 -11.23
C GLU A 82 0.97 -9.40 -10.11
N PRO A 83 0.44 -10.61 -10.39
CA PRO A 83 0.24 -11.63 -9.38
C PRO A 83 1.48 -12.46 -9.07
N THR A 84 2.61 -12.21 -9.72
CA THR A 84 3.81 -13.05 -9.57
C THR A 84 4.19 -13.19 -8.11
N GLY A 85 4.21 -14.42 -7.68
CA GLY A 85 4.55 -14.73 -6.31
C GLY A 85 3.41 -14.62 -5.30
N SER A 86 2.18 -14.30 -5.69
CA SER A 86 1.03 -14.17 -4.78
C SER A 86 0.46 -15.51 -4.30
N ASP A 87 0.79 -16.63 -4.96
CA ASP A 87 0.19 -17.96 -4.76
C ASP A 87 -1.35 -18.00 -4.99
N LEU A 88 -1.91 -16.96 -5.62
CA LEU A 88 -3.33 -16.90 -5.96
C LEU A 88 -3.57 -17.46 -7.36
N GLU A 89 -4.58 -18.33 -7.49
CA GLU A 89 -5.04 -18.81 -8.79
C GLU A 89 -6.04 -17.81 -9.38
N ARG A 90 -5.77 -17.30 -10.59
CA ARG A 90 -6.62 -16.33 -11.31
C ARG A 90 -7.08 -15.16 -10.42
N PRO A 91 -6.14 -14.44 -9.78
CA PRO A 91 -6.50 -13.35 -8.90
C PRO A 91 -7.22 -12.22 -9.64
N LEU A 92 -7.93 -11.40 -8.87
CA LEU A 92 -8.47 -10.14 -9.38
C LEU A 92 -7.35 -9.21 -9.82
N ALA A 93 -7.60 -8.33 -10.80
CA ALA A 93 -6.91 -7.05 -10.86
C ALA A 93 -7.69 -6.04 -10.01
N VAL A 94 -7.01 -5.27 -9.18
CA VAL A 94 -7.66 -4.31 -8.28
C VAL A 94 -7.03 -2.94 -8.45
N LEU A 95 -7.85 -1.93 -8.72
CA LEU A 95 -7.46 -0.52 -8.77
C LEU A 95 -8.02 0.20 -7.52
N VAL A 96 -7.14 0.79 -6.75
CA VAL A 96 -7.47 1.64 -5.62
C VAL A 96 -7.28 3.10 -6.06
N GLN A 97 -8.29 3.92 -5.88
CA GLN A 97 -8.22 5.37 -6.03
C GLN A 97 -8.43 6.03 -4.65
N GLY A 98 -7.64 7.06 -4.34
CA GLY A 98 -7.72 7.67 -3.02
C GLY A 98 -6.79 8.85 -2.85
N LEU A 99 -6.63 9.25 -1.59
CA LEU A 99 -5.73 10.32 -1.18
C LEU A 99 -4.51 9.75 -0.47
N ALA A 100 -3.35 10.33 -0.76
CA ALA A 100 -2.11 9.95 -0.12
C ALA A 100 -1.51 11.10 0.69
N GLU A 101 -0.84 10.74 1.78
CA GLU A 101 -0.05 11.62 2.60
C GLU A 101 1.40 11.17 2.60
N ALA A 102 2.33 12.11 2.51
CA ALA A 102 3.76 11.84 2.52
C ALA A 102 4.49 12.88 3.39
N PRO A 103 4.42 12.78 4.73
CA PRO A 103 5.10 13.70 5.64
C PRO A 103 6.60 13.79 5.35
N ASP A 104 7.19 14.98 5.55
CA ASP A 104 8.63 15.20 5.37
C ASP A 104 9.41 14.74 6.61
N ARG A 105 9.21 13.48 6.96
CA ARG A 105 9.88 12.84 8.09
C ARG A 105 10.59 11.60 7.61
N MET A 106 11.91 11.61 7.75
CA MET A 106 12.73 10.43 7.45
C MET A 106 12.73 9.46 8.64
N HIS A 107 12.68 8.19 8.30
CA HIS A 107 12.67 7.10 9.26
C HIS A 107 13.85 6.16 8.98
N THR A 108 14.69 5.98 10.01
CA THR A 108 15.84 5.06 9.96
C THR A 108 15.53 3.69 10.59
N SER A 109 14.43 3.61 11.32
CA SER A 109 13.96 2.40 11.99
C SER A 109 12.45 2.25 11.81
N ILE A 110 11.92 1.05 11.96
CA ILE A 110 10.48 0.77 12.02
C ILE A 110 9.95 0.73 13.47
N SER A 111 10.81 0.91 14.46
CA SER A 111 10.44 0.80 15.88
C SER A 111 9.50 1.90 16.39
N TYR A 112 9.32 2.98 15.61
CA TYR A 112 8.38 4.06 15.93
C TYR A 112 6.96 3.79 15.41
N LEU A 113 6.77 2.72 14.63
CA LEU A 113 5.45 2.34 14.15
C LEU A 113 4.58 1.86 15.31
N ASP A 114 3.30 2.08 15.16
CA ASP A 114 2.31 1.45 16.03
C ASP A 114 2.54 -0.06 16.10
N PRO A 115 2.40 -0.72 17.27
CA PRO A 115 2.64 -2.15 17.41
C PRO A 115 1.86 -3.02 16.42
N GLU A 116 0.62 -2.66 16.08
CA GLU A 116 -0.20 -3.39 15.13
C GLU A 116 0.35 -3.24 13.70
N LEU A 117 0.65 -2.00 13.29
CA LEU A 117 1.28 -1.74 11.99
C LEU A 117 2.65 -2.42 11.89
N LEU A 118 3.43 -2.41 12.97
CA LEU A 118 4.72 -3.10 13.04
C LEU A 118 4.56 -4.61 12.83
N ALA A 119 3.52 -5.22 13.40
CA ALA A 119 3.23 -6.64 13.20
C ALA A 119 2.92 -6.93 11.72
N VAL A 120 2.06 -6.13 11.09
CA VAL A 120 1.69 -6.27 9.67
C VAL A 120 2.92 -6.09 8.77
N VAL A 121 3.71 -5.04 8.95
CA VAL A 121 4.96 -4.79 8.19
C VAL A 121 5.94 -5.94 8.37
N THR A 122 6.09 -6.47 9.58
CA THR A 122 6.98 -7.58 9.87
C THR A 122 6.54 -8.86 9.16
N ALA A 123 5.22 -9.16 9.18
CA ALA A 123 4.67 -10.31 8.49
C ALA A 123 4.90 -10.22 6.97
N GLN A 124 4.65 -9.07 6.37
CA GLN A 124 4.87 -8.83 4.94
C GLN A 124 6.36 -8.93 4.57
N THR A 125 7.24 -8.37 5.38
CA THR A 125 8.69 -8.46 5.20
C THR A 125 9.17 -9.90 5.26
N ARG A 126 8.63 -10.73 6.16
CA ARG A 126 8.95 -12.17 6.23
C ARG A 126 8.53 -12.91 4.96
N LYS A 127 7.34 -12.63 4.42
CA LYS A 127 6.89 -13.20 3.15
C LYS A 127 7.85 -12.83 2.01
N LEU A 128 8.23 -11.56 1.92
CA LEU A 128 9.15 -11.06 0.91
C LEU A 128 10.53 -11.73 1.02
N MET A 129 11.10 -11.84 2.24
CA MET A 129 12.40 -12.49 2.47
C MET A 129 12.41 -13.99 2.15
N ARG A 130 11.29 -14.69 2.28
CA ARG A 130 11.17 -16.10 1.88
C ARG A 130 11.31 -16.26 0.37
N ARG A 131 10.82 -15.30 -0.41
CA ARG A 131 10.80 -15.33 -1.87
C ARG A 131 12.03 -14.69 -2.52
N GLN A 132 12.66 -13.74 -1.81
CA GLN A 132 13.88 -13.07 -2.26
C GLN A 132 15.00 -13.24 -1.23
N PRO A 133 15.65 -14.43 -1.19
CA PRO A 133 16.72 -14.72 -0.20
C PRO A 133 17.88 -13.72 -0.23
N ALA A 134 18.15 -13.10 -1.38
CA ALA A 134 19.20 -12.09 -1.53
C ALA A 134 18.97 -10.86 -0.61
N MET A 135 17.72 -10.54 -0.27
CA MET A 135 17.42 -9.45 0.67
C MET A 135 17.97 -9.71 2.07
N LYS A 136 18.13 -10.98 2.47
CA LYS A 136 18.72 -11.33 3.77
C LYS A 136 20.15 -10.84 3.89
N LEU A 137 20.93 -10.89 2.81
CA LEU A 137 22.32 -10.42 2.79
C LEU A 137 22.41 -8.92 3.10
N TYR A 138 21.44 -8.13 2.64
CA TYR A 138 21.40 -6.69 2.91
C TYR A 138 20.91 -6.38 4.34
N LEU A 139 19.86 -7.07 4.79
CA LEU A 139 19.20 -6.75 6.06
C LEU A 139 20.00 -7.23 7.30
N PHE A 140 20.73 -8.34 7.18
CA PHE A 140 21.42 -8.99 8.30
C PHE A 140 22.94 -8.80 8.30
N ASN A 141 23.52 -8.15 7.30
CA ASN A 141 24.95 -7.86 7.28
C ASN A 141 25.22 -6.47 7.90
N PRO A 142 25.90 -6.39 9.07
CA PRO A 142 26.15 -5.11 9.74
C PRO A 142 26.96 -4.14 8.88
N VAL A 143 27.91 -4.65 8.08
CA VAL A 143 28.76 -3.84 7.19
C VAL A 143 27.94 -3.24 6.07
N SER A 144 27.09 -4.06 5.42
CA SER A 144 26.17 -3.54 4.39
C SER A 144 25.21 -2.50 4.95
N ARG A 145 24.70 -2.70 6.18
CA ARG A 145 23.86 -1.70 6.85
C ARG A 145 24.59 -0.39 7.07
N TYR A 146 25.79 -0.42 7.59
CA TYR A 146 26.59 0.79 7.83
C TYR A 146 26.89 1.57 6.53
N LEU A 147 27.33 0.85 5.48
CA LEU A 147 27.66 1.47 4.18
C LEU A 147 26.42 1.98 3.42
N MET A 148 25.26 1.39 3.66
CA MET A 148 24.02 1.70 2.95
C MET A 148 22.94 2.31 3.85
N ASP A 149 23.33 2.83 5.02
CA ASP A 149 22.38 3.37 5.99
C ASP A 149 21.51 4.50 5.39
N TRP A 150 22.09 5.35 4.54
CA TRP A 150 21.36 6.34 3.75
C TRP A 150 20.30 5.71 2.83
N TYR A 151 20.53 4.51 2.30
CA TYR A 151 19.58 3.77 1.47
C TYR A 151 18.43 3.22 2.31
N PHE A 152 18.68 2.95 3.60
CA PHE A 152 17.65 2.48 4.53
C PHE A 152 16.82 3.59 5.15
N MET A 153 17.19 4.87 4.96
CA MET A 153 16.31 5.99 5.29
C MET A 153 15.06 5.95 4.41
N ARG A 154 13.90 5.98 5.06
CA ARG A 154 12.62 5.85 4.39
C ARG A 154 11.73 7.05 4.66
N LEU A 155 11.01 7.44 3.62
CA LEU A 155 9.81 8.27 3.71
C LEU A 155 8.61 7.34 3.70
N MET A 156 7.66 7.60 4.57
CA MET A 156 6.41 6.85 4.64
C MET A 156 5.35 7.58 3.83
N ILE A 157 4.65 6.84 2.99
CA ILE A 157 3.45 7.28 2.29
C ILE A 157 2.29 6.49 2.87
N THR A 158 1.23 7.19 3.26
CA THR A 158 -0.04 6.58 3.66
C THR A 158 -1.06 6.84 2.58
N VAL A 159 -1.74 5.80 2.08
CA VAL A 159 -2.82 5.91 1.10
C VAL A 159 -4.13 5.54 1.77
N THR A 160 -5.09 6.46 1.74
CA THR A 160 -6.47 6.26 2.19
C THR A 160 -7.34 6.01 0.97
N PRO A 161 -7.86 4.78 0.75
CA PRO A 161 -8.74 4.46 -0.36
C PRO A 161 -10.07 5.21 -0.26
N HIS A 162 -10.56 5.75 -1.36
CA HIS A 162 -11.91 6.31 -1.46
C HIS A 162 -12.78 5.48 -2.41
N ARG A 163 -12.14 4.82 -3.37
CA ARG A 163 -12.83 4.01 -4.36
C ARG A 163 -11.98 2.82 -4.74
N ILE A 164 -12.59 1.65 -4.81
CA ILE A 164 -11.95 0.40 -5.19
C ILE A 164 -12.71 -0.22 -6.37
N LEU A 165 -11.97 -0.51 -7.44
CA LEU A 165 -12.49 -1.17 -8.62
C LEU A 165 -11.77 -2.50 -8.78
N TRP A 166 -12.48 -3.56 -9.20
CA TRP A 166 -11.81 -4.82 -9.46
C TRP A 166 -12.42 -5.57 -10.64
N TRP A 167 -11.57 -6.33 -11.31
CA TRP A 167 -11.89 -7.15 -12.47
C TRP A 167 -11.64 -8.61 -12.13
N GLN A 168 -12.63 -9.44 -12.39
CA GLN A 168 -12.55 -10.89 -12.19
C GLN A 168 -11.45 -11.50 -13.08
N ALA A 169 -10.58 -12.31 -12.49
CA ALA A 169 -9.45 -12.97 -13.16
C ALA A 169 -8.55 -12.01 -13.97
N GLY A 170 -8.52 -10.71 -13.62
CA GLY A 170 -7.75 -9.71 -14.34
C GLY A 170 -8.29 -9.39 -15.75
N ASP A 171 -9.53 -9.73 -16.06
CA ASP A 171 -10.13 -9.50 -17.38
C ASP A 171 -10.65 -8.08 -17.54
N PHE A 172 -9.80 -7.18 -18.03
CA PHE A 172 -10.13 -5.77 -18.29
C PHE A 172 -11.11 -5.55 -19.46
N SER A 173 -11.48 -6.60 -20.21
CA SER A 173 -12.49 -6.48 -21.26
C SER A 173 -13.91 -6.33 -20.71
N ARG A 174 -14.09 -6.60 -19.43
CA ARG A 174 -15.37 -6.49 -18.71
C ARG A 174 -15.42 -5.23 -17.85
N SER A 175 -16.62 -4.76 -17.55
CA SER A 175 -16.81 -3.67 -16.59
C SER A 175 -16.36 -4.11 -15.21
N PRO A 176 -15.64 -3.26 -14.45
CA PRO A 176 -15.25 -3.57 -13.08
C PRO A 176 -16.45 -3.59 -12.13
N GLN A 177 -16.32 -4.34 -11.07
CA GLN A 177 -17.11 -4.08 -9.87
C GLN A 177 -16.53 -2.87 -9.16
N ILE A 178 -17.35 -2.09 -8.47
CA ILE A 178 -16.95 -0.81 -7.87
C ILE A 178 -17.49 -0.76 -6.44
N MET A 179 -16.66 -0.28 -5.53
CA MET A 179 -17.04 0.02 -4.17
C MET A 179 -16.49 1.41 -3.79
N GLU A 180 -17.35 2.26 -3.29
CA GLU A 180 -16.93 3.50 -2.61
C GLU A 180 -16.59 3.15 -1.15
N VAL A 181 -15.55 3.77 -0.62
CA VAL A 181 -15.06 3.55 0.75
C VAL A 181 -15.31 4.83 1.53
N ASP A 182 -16.33 4.81 2.37
CA ASP A 182 -16.64 5.94 3.26
C ASP A 182 -15.73 5.86 4.49
N HIS A 183 -14.84 6.84 4.63
CA HIS A 183 -14.12 7.04 5.88
C HIS A 183 -14.96 7.96 6.76
N VAL A 184 -15.53 7.40 7.82
CA VAL A 184 -16.12 8.22 8.88
C VAL A 184 -14.97 9.03 9.50
N VAL A 185 -15.03 10.35 9.32
CA VAL A 185 -14.08 11.34 9.86
C VAL A 185 -14.26 11.46 11.36
#